data_e5afe36260554964c462753707dd0ea1
#
_entry.id   e5afe36260554964c462753707dd0ea1
#
_cell.length_a   1.000
_cell.length_b   1.000
_cell.length_c   1.000
_cell.angle_alpha   90.00
_cell.angle_beta   90.00
_cell.angle_gamma   90.00
#
_symmetry.space_group_name_H-M   'P 1'
#
loop_
_entity.id
_entity.type
_entity.pdbx_description
1 polymer ?
#
loop_
_entity_poly.entity_id
_entity_poly.type
_entity_poly.pdbx_seq_one_letter_code
_entity_poly.pdbx_strand_id
1 'polypeptide(L)'
;MVTIQGLLAQMKRMNKVVKQDNAAGHQWRYYNGKRSEPTFARTRAAGKFYTNCMGGVSFACKAAGIPASALQWYGGKNKIVWLSDHAKADAKKVFDIIPLHKTVKKAVKKGMIQPGDILTYESMSHTNAYYGDSLSFDTGHAYCTGSGEGAPYKKWIGTLAHSGRVVSYIFRIKGNYTYRVQVGAYSAKVNADKRMAEVAQKSGFGCFMEQTDMIRVYCGSFEQAQNAIERIHDLEVSKIKDAFIVVK
;
A
#
# COMPACT_ATOMS: atom_id res chain seq x y z
N MET A 1 -4.22 -18.98 5.79
CA MET A 1 -4.84 -17.68 5.46
C MET A 1 -3.75 -16.68 5.09
N VAL A 2 -3.92 -15.90 4.03
CA VAL A 2 -2.99 -14.82 3.65
C VAL A 2 -3.15 -13.68 4.65
N THR A 3 -2.04 -13.15 5.15
CA THR A 3 -2.03 -12.03 6.10
C THR A 3 -1.10 -10.92 5.63
N ILE A 4 -1.41 -9.69 6.04
CA ILE A 4 -0.52 -8.53 5.79
C ILE A 4 0.85 -8.78 6.41
N GLN A 5 0.92 -9.32 7.62
CA GLN A 5 2.19 -9.62 8.30
C GLN A 5 3.03 -10.63 7.51
N GLY A 6 2.38 -11.67 6.96
CA GLY A 6 3.04 -12.64 6.08
C GLY A 6 3.62 -11.98 4.83
N LEU A 7 2.87 -11.08 4.18
CA LEU A 7 3.35 -10.34 3.01
C LEU A 7 4.56 -9.44 3.34
N LEU A 8 4.49 -8.66 4.41
CA LEU A 8 5.58 -7.80 4.86
C LEU A 8 6.84 -8.60 5.21
N ALA A 9 6.67 -9.76 5.87
CA ALA A 9 7.78 -10.66 6.18
C ALA A 9 8.48 -11.18 4.91
N GLN A 10 7.73 -11.54 3.85
CA GLN A 10 8.31 -11.96 2.57
C GLN A 10 9.04 -10.81 1.86
N MET A 11 8.50 -9.60 1.86
CA MET A 11 9.17 -8.41 1.32
C MET A 11 10.51 -8.16 2.03
N LYS A 12 10.53 -8.22 3.37
CA LYS A 12 11.73 -8.06 4.19
C LYS A 12 12.77 -9.12 3.87
N ARG A 13 12.35 -10.40 3.80
CA ARG A 13 13.21 -11.53 3.45
C ARG A 13 13.84 -11.35 2.08
N MET A 14 13.05 -11.01 1.07
CA MET A 14 13.55 -10.81 -0.30
C MET A 14 14.53 -9.66 -0.39
N ASN A 15 14.26 -8.52 0.25
CA ASN A 15 15.20 -7.39 0.29
C ASN A 15 16.53 -7.78 0.95
N LYS A 16 16.52 -8.61 2.02
CA LYS A 16 17.75 -9.13 2.64
C LYS A 16 18.54 -10.00 1.66
N VAL A 17 17.86 -10.93 0.98
CA VAL A 17 18.50 -11.86 0.02
C VAL A 17 19.06 -11.09 -1.18
N VAL A 18 18.36 -10.10 -1.73
CA VAL A 18 18.86 -9.26 -2.83
C VAL A 18 20.16 -8.55 -2.46
N LYS A 19 20.25 -8.02 -1.24
CA LYS A 19 21.50 -7.42 -0.75
C LYS A 19 22.64 -8.44 -0.63
N GLN A 20 22.35 -9.66 -0.15
CA GLN A 20 23.32 -10.74 -0.05
C GLN A 20 23.80 -11.21 -1.43
N ASP A 21 22.86 -11.42 -2.37
CA ASP A 21 23.18 -11.79 -3.75
C ASP A 21 24.08 -10.74 -4.41
N ASN A 22 23.72 -9.45 -4.28
CA ASN A 22 24.52 -8.35 -4.81
C ASN A 22 25.94 -8.32 -4.22
N ALA A 23 26.10 -8.54 -2.92
CA ALA A 23 27.40 -8.61 -2.25
C ALA A 23 28.23 -9.81 -2.70
N ALA A 24 27.58 -10.91 -3.10
CA ALA A 24 28.20 -12.12 -3.66
C ALA A 24 28.50 -12.01 -5.18
N GLY A 25 28.27 -10.84 -5.80
CA GLY A 25 28.50 -10.63 -7.23
C GLY A 25 27.32 -11.01 -8.15
N HIS A 26 26.23 -11.52 -7.58
CA HIS A 26 25.00 -11.85 -8.32
C HIS A 26 24.05 -10.66 -8.34
N GLN A 27 24.38 -9.63 -9.10
CA GLN A 27 23.68 -8.36 -9.08
C GLN A 27 22.27 -8.44 -9.70
N TRP A 28 21.25 -8.20 -8.90
CA TRP A 28 19.87 -8.07 -9.36
C TRP A 28 19.69 -6.81 -10.22
N ARG A 29 18.97 -6.94 -11.34
CA ARG A 29 18.78 -5.88 -12.33
C ARG A 29 17.32 -5.69 -12.72
N TYR A 30 16.99 -4.46 -13.10
CA TYR A 30 15.68 -4.14 -13.66
C TYR A 30 15.61 -4.53 -15.15
N TYR A 31 14.56 -5.29 -15.51
CA TYR A 31 14.23 -5.58 -16.91
C TYR A 31 12.71 -5.66 -17.10
N ASN A 32 12.14 -4.83 -17.98
CA ASN A 32 10.71 -4.79 -18.24
C ASN A 32 10.25 -5.88 -19.20
N GLY A 33 11.03 -6.20 -20.22
CA GLY A 33 10.68 -7.16 -21.27
C GLY A 33 11.08 -8.62 -20.99
N LYS A 34 11.94 -8.89 -19.98
CA LYS A 34 12.40 -10.24 -19.66
C LYS A 34 11.45 -10.92 -18.68
N ARG A 35 11.04 -12.14 -19.03
CA ARG A 35 10.28 -12.99 -18.10
C ARG A 35 11.21 -13.59 -17.04
N SER A 36 10.98 -13.23 -15.77
CA SER A 36 11.53 -13.95 -14.63
C SER A 36 10.83 -15.33 -14.49
N GLU A 37 11.45 -16.23 -13.74
CA GLU A 37 10.80 -17.49 -13.35
C GLU A 37 9.57 -17.20 -12.47
N PRO A 38 8.64 -18.19 -12.31
CA PRO A 38 7.38 -17.97 -11.58
C PRO A 38 7.54 -17.56 -10.11
N THR A 39 8.69 -17.89 -9.50
CA THR A 39 8.98 -17.56 -8.09
C THR A 39 10.37 -16.99 -7.92
N PHE A 40 10.57 -16.22 -6.84
CA PHE A 40 11.86 -15.67 -6.46
C PHE A 40 12.96 -16.75 -6.32
N ALA A 41 12.63 -17.87 -5.69
CA ALA A 41 13.57 -18.96 -5.50
C ALA A 41 14.02 -19.61 -6.84
N ARG A 42 13.07 -19.84 -7.76
CA ARG A 42 13.37 -20.37 -9.10
C ARG A 42 14.19 -19.38 -9.93
N THR A 43 13.87 -18.09 -9.85
CA THR A 43 14.63 -17.04 -10.54
C THR A 43 16.10 -17.04 -10.12
N ARG A 44 16.37 -17.16 -8.81
CA ARG A 44 17.73 -17.27 -8.28
C ARG A 44 18.43 -18.57 -8.72
N ALA A 45 17.76 -19.71 -8.57
CA ALA A 45 18.31 -21.02 -8.95
C ALA A 45 18.65 -21.10 -10.44
N ALA A 46 17.89 -20.40 -11.30
CA ALA A 46 18.17 -20.30 -12.73
C ALA A 46 19.25 -19.27 -13.09
N GLY A 47 19.89 -18.61 -12.12
CA GLY A 47 20.86 -17.53 -12.37
C GLY A 47 20.27 -16.29 -13.02
N LYS A 48 18.93 -16.11 -13.00
CA LYS A 48 18.20 -15.01 -13.62
C LYS A 48 17.97 -13.88 -12.63
N PHE A 49 19.03 -13.15 -12.28
CA PHE A 49 18.95 -12.05 -11.29
C PHE A 49 18.33 -10.79 -11.88
N TYR A 50 17.06 -10.85 -12.29
CA TYR A 50 16.31 -9.72 -12.81
C TYR A 50 14.81 -9.79 -12.51
N THR A 51 14.15 -8.63 -12.46
CA THR A 51 12.70 -8.48 -12.29
C THR A 51 12.25 -7.10 -12.76
N ASN A 52 10.94 -6.84 -12.74
CA ASN A 52 10.32 -5.52 -12.93
C ASN A 52 9.41 -5.18 -11.75
N CYS A 53 8.73 -4.04 -11.82
CA CYS A 53 7.86 -3.55 -10.76
C CYS A 53 6.82 -4.57 -10.30
N MET A 54 6.06 -5.17 -11.23
CA MET A 54 5.05 -6.17 -10.89
C MET A 54 5.67 -7.54 -10.54
N GLY A 55 6.80 -7.89 -11.16
CA GLY A 55 7.50 -9.16 -10.91
C GLY A 55 7.91 -9.31 -9.45
N GLY A 56 8.56 -8.31 -8.88
CA GLY A 56 8.97 -8.35 -7.48
C GLY A 56 7.79 -8.35 -6.50
N VAL A 57 6.75 -7.56 -6.76
CA VAL A 57 5.52 -7.58 -5.97
C VAL A 57 4.87 -8.96 -6.05
N SER A 58 4.78 -9.56 -7.25
CA SER A 58 4.25 -10.92 -7.43
C SER A 58 5.04 -11.98 -6.68
N PHE A 59 6.38 -11.87 -6.64
CA PHE A 59 7.20 -12.80 -5.85
C PHE A 59 6.84 -12.77 -4.36
N ALA A 60 6.72 -11.56 -3.79
CA ALA A 60 6.36 -11.40 -2.38
C ALA A 60 4.95 -11.93 -2.09
N CYS A 61 3.99 -11.61 -2.94
CA CYS A 61 2.60 -12.05 -2.84
C CYS A 61 2.48 -13.57 -2.91
N LYS A 62 3.09 -14.22 -3.91
CA LYS A 62 3.08 -15.68 -4.05
C LYS A 62 3.74 -16.37 -2.85
N ALA A 63 4.86 -15.84 -2.36
CA ALA A 63 5.53 -16.37 -1.19
C ALA A 63 4.71 -16.19 0.10
N ALA A 64 3.81 -15.22 0.15
CA ALA A 64 2.84 -15.02 1.22
C ALA A 64 1.56 -15.88 1.07
N GLY A 65 1.47 -16.69 0.00
CA GLY A 65 0.34 -17.59 -0.25
C GLY A 65 -0.79 -16.99 -1.10
N ILE A 66 -0.58 -15.83 -1.73
CA ILE A 66 -1.57 -15.26 -2.67
C ILE A 66 -1.54 -16.08 -3.97
N PRO A 67 -2.70 -16.55 -4.46
CA PRO A 67 -2.79 -17.34 -5.69
C PRO A 67 -2.21 -16.59 -6.90
N ALA A 68 -1.49 -17.30 -7.76
CA ALA A 68 -0.89 -16.70 -8.95
C ALA A 68 -1.94 -16.10 -9.91
N SER A 69 -3.14 -16.68 -9.98
CA SER A 69 -4.26 -16.16 -10.79
C SER A 69 -4.70 -14.76 -10.33
N ALA A 70 -4.71 -14.50 -9.04
CA ALA A 70 -5.05 -13.19 -8.47
C ALA A 70 -4.00 -12.08 -8.75
N LEU A 71 -2.85 -12.43 -9.33
CA LEU A 71 -1.72 -11.53 -9.60
C LEU A 71 -1.50 -11.31 -11.12
N GLN A 72 -2.42 -11.73 -11.97
CA GLN A 72 -2.34 -11.57 -13.42
C GLN A 72 -2.90 -10.22 -13.87
N TRP A 73 -2.28 -9.14 -13.38
CA TRP A 73 -2.57 -7.75 -13.72
C TRP A 73 -1.32 -6.89 -13.57
N TYR A 74 -1.39 -5.65 -14.04
CA TYR A 74 -0.36 -4.64 -13.76
C TYR A 74 -0.99 -3.24 -13.74
N GLY A 75 -0.30 -2.29 -13.10
CA GLY A 75 -0.69 -0.89 -13.06
C GLY A 75 -0.42 -0.20 -14.39
N GLY A 76 -1.47 0.11 -15.15
CA GLY A 76 -1.42 1.04 -16.28
C GLY A 76 -1.63 2.48 -15.81
N LYS A 77 -1.42 3.44 -16.70
CA LYS A 77 -1.71 4.86 -16.41
C LYS A 77 -3.20 5.01 -16.07
N ASN A 78 -3.50 5.41 -14.84
CA ASN A 78 -4.87 5.60 -14.33
C ASN A 78 -5.83 4.41 -14.54
N LYS A 79 -5.31 3.20 -14.66
CA LYS A 79 -6.12 1.98 -14.81
C LYS A 79 -5.39 0.75 -14.31
N ILE A 80 -6.16 -0.30 -14.06
CA ILE A 80 -5.65 -1.65 -13.86
C ILE A 80 -5.77 -2.37 -15.20
N VAL A 81 -4.67 -2.96 -15.67
CA VAL A 81 -4.67 -3.81 -16.85
C VAL A 81 -4.76 -5.27 -16.40
N TRP A 82 -5.91 -5.86 -16.61
CA TRP A 82 -6.19 -7.27 -16.31
C TRP A 82 -5.74 -8.15 -17.48
N LEU A 83 -5.09 -9.27 -17.21
CA LEU A 83 -4.69 -10.21 -18.26
C LEU A 83 -5.84 -11.13 -18.69
N SER A 84 -6.90 -11.25 -17.85
CA SER A 84 -8.14 -11.94 -18.16
C SER A 84 -9.25 -11.56 -17.17
N ASP A 85 -10.50 -11.84 -17.51
CA ASP A 85 -11.65 -11.67 -16.58
C ASP A 85 -11.53 -12.61 -15.38
N HIS A 86 -11.00 -13.82 -15.57
CA HIS A 86 -10.70 -14.75 -14.49
C HIS A 86 -9.71 -14.16 -13.49
N ALA A 87 -8.63 -13.53 -13.97
CA ALA A 87 -7.66 -12.84 -13.12
C ALA A 87 -8.31 -11.71 -12.30
N LYS A 88 -9.21 -10.94 -12.93
CA LYS A 88 -9.96 -9.88 -12.26
C LYS A 88 -10.87 -10.45 -11.16
N ALA A 89 -11.57 -11.56 -11.45
CA ALA A 89 -12.44 -12.21 -10.47
C ALA A 89 -11.63 -12.76 -9.28
N ASP A 90 -10.51 -13.42 -9.54
CA ASP A 90 -9.65 -13.99 -8.49
C ASP A 90 -8.96 -12.90 -7.65
N ALA A 91 -8.52 -11.80 -8.26
CA ALA A 91 -7.99 -10.67 -7.53
C ALA A 91 -9.03 -10.08 -6.56
N LYS A 92 -10.28 -9.94 -6.99
CA LYS A 92 -11.38 -9.46 -6.14
C LYS A 92 -11.73 -10.39 -4.98
N LYS A 93 -11.38 -11.68 -5.03
CA LYS A 93 -11.53 -12.60 -3.88
C LYS A 93 -10.48 -12.34 -2.79
N VAL A 94 -9.29 -11.88 -3.17
CA VAL A 94 -8.14 -11.70 -2.29
C VAL A 94 -7.97 -10.26 -1.82
N PHE A 95 -8.31 -9.29 -2.68
CA PHE A 95 -8.08 -7.87 -2.43
C PHE A 95 -9.38 -7.06 -2.44
N ASP A 96 -9.42 -6.08 -1.55
CA ASP A 96 -10.22 -4.87 -1.75
C ASP A 96 -9.46 -3.96 -2.71
N ILE A 97 -10.13 -3.58 -3.81
CA ILE A 97 -9.55 -2.72 -4.85
C ILE A 97 -10.17 -1.34 -4.69
N ILE A 98 -9.41 -0.43 -4.13
CA ILE A 98 -9.89 0.86 -3.62
C ILE A 98 -9.37 1.98 -4.52
N PRO A 99 -10.25 2.74 -5.22
CA PRO A 99 -9.84 3.96 -5.91
C PRO A 99 -9.43 5.02 -4.89
N LEU A 100 -8.35 5.78 -5.16
CA LEU A 100 -7.82 6.71 -4.16
C LEU A 100 -7.68 8.15 -4.64
N HIS A 101 -7.05 8.40 -5.78
CA HIS A 101 -6.84 9.73 -6.37
C HIS A 101 -6.18 10.76 -5.43
N LYS A 102 -5.19 10.32 -4.66
CA LYS A 102 -4.39 11.16 -3.73
C LYS A 102 -2.91 10.87 -3.92
N THR A 103 -2.06 11.86 -3.64
CA THR A 103 -0.61 11.61 -3.63
C THR A 103 -0.24 10.61 -2.54
N VAL A 104 0.77 9.78 -2.80
CA VAL A 104 1.26 8.78 -1.83
C VAL A 104 1.52 9.43 -0.46
N LYS A 105 2.27 10.55 -0.44
CA LYS A 105 2.59 11.27 0.80
C LYS A 105 1.35 11.70 1.57
N LYS A 106 0.34 12.27 0.89
CA LYS A 106 -0.90 12.70 1.54
C LYS A 106 -1.70 11.50 2.06
N ALA A 107 -1.80 10.45 1.26
CA ALA A 107 -2.58 9.27 1.60
C ALA A 107 -1.97 8.48 2.78
N VAL A 108 -0.64 8.35 2.82
CA VAL A 108 0.08 7.75 3.97
C VAL A 108 -0.15 8.58 5.23
N LYS A 109 0.02 9.91 5.17
CA LYS A 109 -0.22 10.82 6.31
C LYS A 109 -1.65 10.72 6.85
N LYS A 110 -2.63 10.43 5.98
CA LYS A 110 -4.05 10.29 6.33
C LYS A 110 -4.45 8.86 6.71
N GLY A 111 -3.51 7.91 6.74
CA GLY A 111 -3.82 6.51 7.01
C GLY A 111 -4.70 5.84 5.94
N MET A 112 -4.84 6.43 4.75
CA MET A 112 -5.57 5.83 3.64
C MET A 112 -4.81 4.68 3.02
N ILE A 113 -3.46 4.77 3.01
CA ILE A 113 -2.55 3.69 2.62
C ILE A 113 -2.01 3.03 3.89
N GLN A 114 -2.12 1.71 3.96
CA GLN A 114 -1.70 0.88 5.07
C GLN A 114 -0.51 -0.02 4.69
N PRO A 115 0.32 -0.46 5.64
CA PRO A 115 1.38 -1.43 5.36
C PRO A 115 0.83 -2.68 4.67
N GLY A 116 1.48 -3.11 3.58
CA GLY A 116 1.05 -4.23 2.75
C GLY A 116 0.16 -3.85 1.56
N ASP A 117 -0.31 -2.61 1.48
CA ASP A 117 -1.06 -2.14 0.30
C ASP A 117 -0.17 -2.12 -0.94
N ILE A 118 -0.70 -2.64 -2.05
CA ILE A 118 -0.07 -2.57 -3.36
C ILE A 118 -0.68 -1.40 -4.12
N LEU A 119 0.16 -0.55 -4.69
CA LEU A 119 -0.24 0.74 -5.28
C LEU A 119 -0.08 0.72 -6.79
N THR A 120 -1.03 1.35 -7.50
CA THR A 120 -0.93 1.72 -8.92
C THR A 120 -1.09 3.23 -9.08
N TYR A 121 -0.72 3.80 -10.21
CA TYR A 121 -0.55 5.24 -10.37
C TYR A 121 -1.29 5.81 -11.59
N GLU A 122 -1.68 7.10 -11.51
CA GLU A 122 -2.37 7.79 -12.60
C GLU A 122 -1.43 8.14 -13.75
N SER A 123 -0.23 8.61 -13.43
CA SER A 123 0.68 9.21 -14.43
C SER A 123 1.69 8.23 -15.01
N MET A 124 1.73 6.98 -14.52
CA MET A 124 2.74 6.01 -14.96
C MET A 124 2.26 4.56 -14.87
N SER A 125 2.76 3.71 -15.75
CA SER A 125 2.57 2.26 -15.68
C SER A 125 3.54 1.68 -14.67
N HIS A 126 3.12 1.63 -13.39
CA HIS A 126 3.96 1.19 -12.29
C HIS A 126 3.14 0.54 -11.17
N THR A 127 3.80 -0.36 -10.45
CA THR A 127 3.25 -1.05 -9.27
C THR A 127 4.35 -1.18 -8.23
N ASN A 128 4.05 -0.81 -7.00
CA ASN A 128 4.90 -1.07 -5.84
C ASN A 128 4.04 -1.38 -4.61
N ALA A 129 4.64 -1.58 -3.44
CA ALA A 129 3.87 -1.77 -2.21
C ALA A 129 4.37 -0.82 -1.10
N TYR A 130 3.45 -0.37 -0.26
CA TYR A 130 3.78 0.36 0.95
C TYR A 130 4.21 -0.64 2.03
N TYR A 131 5.44 -0.46 2.53
CA TYR A 131 6.00 -1.37 3.53
C TYR A 131 5.63 -0.98 4.97
N GLY A 132 5.33 0.30 5.21
CA GLY A 132 5.15 0.91 6.53
C GLY A 132 6.29 1.87 6.86
N ASP A 133 6.16 2.66 7.92
CA ASP A 133 7.18 3.58 8.44
C ASP A 133 7.84 4.48 7.37
N SER A 134 7.01 4.99 6.45
CA SER A 134 7.46 5.78 5.30
C SER A 134 8.45 5.04 4.38
N LEU A 135 8.34 3.71 4.29
CA LEU A 135 9.11 2.87 3.39
C LEU A 135 8.23 2.27 2.30
N SER A 136 8.82 2.00 1.14
CA SER A 136 8.20 1.25 0.05
C SER A 136 9.01 0.00 -0.28
N PHE A 137 8.32 -1.06 -0.71
CA PHE A 137 8.91 -2.17 -1.44
C PHE A 137 8.69 -1.90 -2.94
N ASP A 138 9.76 -1.61 -3.66
CA ASP A 138 9.73 -1.21 -5.06
C ASP A 138 10.78 -1.98 -5.87
N THR A 139 10.34 -2.59 -6.96
CA THR A 139 11.17 -3.31 -7.90
C THR A 139 11.07 -2.71 -9.32
N GLY A 140 10.74 -1.41 -9.39
CA GLY A 140 10.97 -0.54 -10.53
C GLY A 140 12.34 0.15 -10.40
N HIS A 141 12.43 1.36 -10.91
CA HIS A 141 13.70 2.11 -10.90
C HIS A 141 14.03 2.85 -9.59
N ALA A 142 13.09 2.92 -8.62
CA ALA A 142 13.23 3.76 -7.44
C ALA A 142 14.52 3.48 -6.63
N TYR A 143 14.99 2.23 -6.64
CA TYR A 143 16.16 1.81 -5.86
C TYR A 143 17.28 1.21 -6.72
N CYS A 144 17.27 1.50 -8.01
CA CYS A 144 18.37 1.16 -8.91
C CYS A 144 19.52 2.18 -8.83
N THR A 145 20.70 1.76 -9.27
CA THR A 145 21.79 2.66 -9.61
C THR A 145 21.67 3.00 -11.10
N GLY A 146 21.23 4.23 -11.41
CA GLY A 146 20.93 4.63 -12.78
C GLY A 146 19.49 4.32 -13.21
N SER A 147 19.19 4.55 -14.48
CA SER A 147 17.88 4.40 -15.10
C SER A 147 17.95 3.49 -16.33
N GLY A 148 16.80 2.94 -16.74
CA GLY A 148 16.67 2.10 -17.93
C GLY A 148 16.83 0.60 -17.67
N GLU A 149 16.77 -0.16 -18.76
CA GLU A 149 16.92 -1.61 -18.76
C GLU A 149 18.31 -2.03 -18.28
N GLY A 150 18.36 -3.06 -17.45
CA GLY A 150 19.61 -3.55 -16.91
C GLY A 150 20.17 -2.76 -15.72
N ALA A 151 19.50 -1.69 -15.28
CA ALA A 151 19.93 -0.92 -14.12
C ALA A 151 19.95 -1.81 -12.86
N PRO A 152 21.09 -1.85 -12.11
CA PRO A 152 21.23 -2.71 -10.96
C PRO A 152 20.50 -2.17 -9.75
N TYR A 153 19.81 -3.04 -9.00
CA TYR A 153 19.19 -2.70 -7.73
C TYR A 153 20.24 -2.59 -6.62
N LYS A 154 20.14 -1.57 -5.78
CA LYS A 154 20.83 -1.52 -4.48
C LYS A 154 20.04 -2.30 -3.41
N LYS A 155 18.73 -2.22 -3.47
CA LYS A 155 17.79 -2.76 -2.49
C LYS A 155 16.38 -2.82 -3.11
N TRP A 156 15.44 -3.46 -2.42
CA TRP A 156 14.01 -3.46 -2.78
C TRP A 156 13.13 -2.75 -1.74
N ILE A 157 13.64 -2.49 -0.54
CA ILE A 157 12.96 -1.66 0.46
C ILE A 157 13.80 -0.41 0.73
N GLY A 158 13.18 0.75 0.67
CA GLY A 158 13.81 2.04 0.93
C GLY A 158 12.79 3.13 1.23
N THR A 159 13.26 4.38 1.33
CA THR A 159 12.42 5.56 1.57
C THR A 159 11.24 5.59 0.60
N LEU A 160 10.10 6.09 1.06
CA LEU A 160 8.83 6.12 0.33
C LEU A 160 8.99 6.55 -1.14
N ALA A 161 8.93 5.58 -2.04
CA ALA A 161 9.05 5.82 -3.47
C ALA A 161 7.82 6.56 -3.98
N HIS A 162 8.01 7.38 -5.02
CA HIS A 162 6.92 8.06 -5.73
C HIS A 162 6.00 8.91 -4.84
N SER A 163 6.53 9.48 -3.73
CA SER A 163 5.76 10.19 -2.69
C SER A 163 4.87 11.32 -3.22
N GLY A 164 5.29 12.00 -4.30
CA GLY A 164 4.53 13.06 -4.98
C GLY A 164 3.57 12.57 -6.06
N ARG A 165 3.58 11.28 -6.42
CA ARG A 165 2.70 10.74 -7.46
C ARG A 165 1.30 10.44 -6.92
N VAL A 166 0.29 10.60 -7.79
CA VAL A 166 -1.11 10.28 -7.44
C VAL A 166 -1.34 8.79 -7.64
N VAL A 167 -1.84 8.14 -6.57
CA VAL A 167 -2.26 6.74 -6.58
C VAL A 167 -3.63 6.66 -7.23
N SER A 168 -3.79 5.79 -8.23
CA SER A 168 -5.10 5.51 -8.84
C SER A 168 -5.87 4.46 -8.04
N TYR A 169 -5.21 3.35 -7.68
CA TYR A 169 -5.83 2.25 -6.93
C TYR A 169 -4.89 1.68 -5.88
N ILE A 170 -5.49 1.22 -4.81
CA ILE A 170 -4.88 0.40 -3.77
C ILE A 170 -5.43 -1.03 -3.91
N PHE A 171 -4.55 -2.04 -3.82
CA PHE A 171 -4.93 -3.43 -3.61
C PHE A 171 -4.59 -3.79 -2.17
N ARG A 172 -5.59 -3.92 -1.34
CA ARG A 172 -5.47 -4.28 0.09
C ARG A 172 -5.90 -5.72 0.29
N ILE A 173 -5.09 -6.53 0.95
CA ILE A 173 -5.47 -7.89 1.33
C ILE A 173 -6.74 -7.83 2.17
N LYS A 174 -7.78 -8.60 1.80
CA LYS A 174 -9.02 -8.69 2.55
C LYS A 174 -8.79 -9.25 3.96
N GLY A 175 -9.50 -8.68 4.92
CA GLY A 175 -9.45 -9.09 6.32
C GLY A 175 -10.60 -8.46 7.11
N ASN A 176 -10.76 -8.89 8.35
CA ASN A 176 -11.74 -8.32 9.26
C ASN A 176 -11.16 -7.06 9.90
N TYR A 177 -11.14 -5.96 9.15
CA TYR A 177 -10.63 -4.68 9.63
C TYR A 177 -11.78 -3.76 10.03
N THR A 178 -11.54 -2.97 11.08
CA THR A 178 -12.39 -1.83 11.42
C THR A 178 -11.60 -0.55 11.15
N TYR A 179 -12.12 0.29 10.27
CA TYR A 179 -11.53 1.57 9.90
C TYR A 179 -12.20 2.68 10.67
N ARG A 180 -11.50 3.35 11.58
CA ARG A 180 -12.01 4.48 12.35
C ARG A 180 -11.39 5.78 11.88
N VAL A 181 -12.22 6.80 11.69
CA VAL A 181 -11.74 8.14 11.31
C VAL A 181 -11.53 8.96 12.58
N GLN A 182 -10.27 9.07 13.00
CA GLN A 182 -9.88 9.84 14.18
C GLN A 182 -9.75 11.32 13.83
N VAL A 183 -10.36 12.17 14.65
CA VAL A 183 -10.36 13.63 14.52
C VAL A 183 -9.66 14.34 15.68
N GLY A 184 -9.14 13.60 16.64
CA GLY A 184 -8.37 14.14 17.76
C GLY A 184 -8.05 13.10 18.84
N ALA A 185 -7.10 13.47 19.73
CA ALA A 185 -6.79 12.74 20.95
C ALA A 185 -6.44 13.76 22.04
N TYR A 186 -7.02 13.60 23.25
CA TYR A 186 -6.98 14.59 24.30
C TYR A 186 -6.77 13.94 25.67
N SER A 187 -6.04 14.61 26.55
CA SER A 187 -5.90 14.20 27.95
C SER A 187 -7.11 14.60 28.80
N ALA A 188 -7.83 15.66 28.43
CA ALA A 188 -8.97 16.17 29.16
C ALA A 188 -10.28 16.02 28.37
N LYS A 189 -11.33 15.52 29.05
CA LYS A 189 -12.66 15.30 28.45
C LYS A 189 -13.26 16.57 27.84
N VAL A 190 -13.10 17.70 28.51
CA VAL A 190 -13.63 18.99 28.01
C VAL A 190 -13.11 19.36 26.62
N ASN A 191 -11.85 19.02 26.30
CA ASN A 191 -11.27 19.28 24.99
C ASN A 191 -11.80 18.31 23.93
N ALA A 192 -12.05 17.06 24.32
CA ALA A 192 -12.68 16.08 23.45
C ALA A 192 -14.14 16.47 23.14
N ASP A 193 -14.91 16.90 24.14
CA ASP A 193 -16.29 17.39 23.98
C ASP A 193 -16.34 18.61 23.04
N LYS A 194 -15.43 19.58 23.21
CA LYS A 194 -15.31 20.74 22.31
C LYS A 194 -15.03 20.31 20.86
N ARG A 195 -14.13 19.34 20.68
CA ARG A 195 -13.82 18.83 19.35
C ARG A 195 -14.99 18.12 18.69
N MET A 196 -15.74 17.33 19.44
CA MET A 196 -16.95 16.67 18.93
C MET A 196 -17.99 17.70 18.47
N ALA A 197 -18.23 18.74 19.27
CA ALA A 197 -19.14 19.83 18.93
C ALA A 197 -18.67 20.58 17.68
N GLU A 198 -17.38 20.90 17.58
CA GLU A 198 -16.79 21.55 16.38
C GLU A 198 -17.01 20.71 15.11
N VAL A 199 -16.72 19.39 15.17
CA VAL A 199 -16.89 18.49 14.03
C VAL A 199 -18.36 18.42 13.64
N ALA A 200 -19.27 18.24 14.60
CA ALA A 200 -20.71 18.19 14.33
C ALA A 200 -21.21 19.50 13.70
N GLN A 201 -20.79 20.64 14.22
CA GLN A 201 -21.18 21.96 13.71
C GLN A 201 -20.71 22.19 12.27
N LYS A 202 -19.45 21.80 11.95
CA LYS A 202 -18.86 22.06 10.64
C LYS A 202 -19.27 21.07 9.57
N SER A 203 -19.50 19.80 9.91
CA SER A 203 -19.71 18.72 8.96
C SER A 203 -21.08 18.06 9.03
N GLY A 204 -21.83 18.28 10.10
CA GLY A 204 -23.08 17.56 10.37
C GLY A 204 -22.90 16.12 10.85
N PHE A 205 -21.65 15.63 10.97
CA PHE A 205 -21.39 14.24 11.38
C PHE A 205 -21.29 14.10 12.89
N GLY A 206 -21.92 13.05 13.42
CA GLY A 206 -21.75 12.65 14.82
C GLY A 206 -20.38 12.03 15.07
N CYS A 207 -19.84 12.27 16.27
CA CYS A 207 -18.61 11.68 16.76
C CYS A 207 -18.87 10.85 18.03
N PHE A 208 -17.95 9.94 18.32
CA PHE A 208 -17.90 9.21 19.60
C PHE A 208 -16.50 9.22 20.19
N MET A 209 -16.41 8.96 21.48
CA MET A 209 -15.14 8.89 22.21
C MET A 209 -14.79 7.47 22.60
N GLU A 210 -13.51 7.16 22.67
CA GLU A 210 -12.94 5.96 23.27
C GLU A 210 -11.84 6.36 24.25
N GLN A 211 -11.96 5.92 25.49
CA GLN A 211 -10.97 6.17 26.54
C GLN A 211 -9.91 5.07 26.49
N THR A 212 -8.65 5.47 26.32
CA THR A 212 -7.46 4.61 26.45
C THR A 212 -6.46 5.33 27.36
N ASP A 213 -5.20 5.43 26.95
CA ASP A 213 -4.19 6.35 27.50
C ASP A 213 -4.59 7.83 27.32
N MET A 214 -5.32 8.09 26.26
CA MET A 214 -5.94 9.39 25.93
C MET A 214 -7.40 9.20 25.53
N ILE A 215 -8.18 10.28 25.54
CA ILE A 215 -9.54 10.31 25.01
C ILE A 215 -9.43 10.52 23.49
N ARG A 216 -9.69 9.49 22.70
CA ARG A 216 -9.69 9.56 21.24
C ARG A 216 -11.09 9.86 20.74
N VAL A 217 -11.19 10.84 19.85
CA VAL A 217 -12.45 11.23 19.20
C VAL A 217 -12.48 10.70 17.78
N TYR A 218 -13.51 9.93 17.47
CA TYR A 218 -13.73 9.32 16.16
C TYR A 218 -15.01 9.84 15.50
N CYS A 219 -14.92 10.10 14.19
CA CYS A 219 -16.04 10.52 13.36
C CYS A 219 -16.39 9.39 12.36
N GLY A 220 -16.86 8.29 12.89
CA GLY A 220 -17.25 7.08 12.18
C GLY A 220 -16.35 5.88 12.40
N SER A 221 -16.96 4.71 12.25
CA SER A 221 -16.33 3.38 12.30
C SER A 221 -16.91 2.55 11.14
N PHE A 222 -16.06 1.98 10.31
CA PHE A 222 -16.45 1.38 9.03
C PHE A 222 -15.78 0.01 8.85
N GLU A 223 -16.48 -0.93 8.25
CA GLU A 223 -15.95 -2.23 7.84
C GLU A 223 -15.23 -2.14 6.48
N GLN A 224 -15.57 -1.15 5.67
CA GLN A 224 -14.98 -0.93 4.34
C GLN A 224 -14.07 0.30 4.36
N ALA A 225 -12.84 0.12 3.89
CA ALA A 225 -11.86 1.20 3.80
C ALA A 225 -12.36 2.38 2.94
N GLN A 226 -13.10 2.09 1.86
CA GLN A 226 -13.65 3.12 0.97
C GLN A 226 -14.52 4.13 1.74
N ASN A 227 -15.42 3.65 2.61
CA ASN A 227 -16.31 4.52 3.39
C ASN A 227 -15.53 5.42 4.37
N ALA A 228 -14.43 4.91 4.94
CA ALA A 228 -13.55 5.72 5.78
C ALA A 228 -12.78 6.78 4.96
N ILE A 229 -12.35 6.45 3.73
CA ILE A 229 -11.69 7.40 2.80
C ILE A 229 -12.67 8.51 2.39
N GLU A 230 -13.90 8.16 2.06
CA GLU A 230 -14.97 9.12 1.75
C GLU A 230 -15.25 10.03 2.94
N ARG A 231 -15.33 9.50 4.17
CA ARG A 231 -15.49 10.32 5.37
C ARG A 231 -14.33 11.32 5.56
N ILE A 232 -13.07 10.92 5.28
CA ILE A 232 -11.94 11.86 5.28
C ILE A 232 -12.15 13.00 4.25
N HIS A 233 -12.64 12.65 3.06
CA HIS A 233 -12.91 13.65 2.02
C HIS A 233 -13.98 14.65 2.47
N ASP A 234 -15.10 14.17 3.02
CA ASP A 234 -16.20 15.02 3.51
C ASP A 234 -15.74 15.96 4.64
N LEU A 235 -14.90 15.44 5.56
CA LEU A 235 -14.30 16.24 6.62
C LEU A 235 -13.34 17.32 6.06
N GLU A 236 -12.53 16.98 5.04
CA GLU A 236 -11.66 17.95 4.36
C GLU A 236 -12.47 19.08 3.69
N VAL A 237 -13.59 18.76 3.02
CA VAL A 237 -14.53 19.73 2.45
C VAL A 237 -15.09 20.64 3.54
N SER A 238 -15.41 20.09 4.70
CA SER A 238 -15.89 20.82 5.90
C SER A 238 -14.75 21.53 6.67
N LYS A 239 -13.54 21.64 6.07
CA LYS A 239 -12.34 22.30 6.63
C LYS A 239 -11.76 21.63 7.88
N ILE A 240 -12.09 20.37 8.15
CA ILE A 240 -11.49 19.52 9.17
C ILE A 240 -10.34 18.73 8.52
N LYS A 241 -9.12 19.29 8.54
CA LYS A 241 -7.97 18.79 7.75
C LYS A 241 -7.06 17.82 8.50
N ASP A 242 -7.23 17.66 9.79
CA ASP A 242 -6.40 16.85 10.69
C ASP A 242 -6.91 15.41 10.91
N ALA A 243 -8.08 15.08 10.38
CA ALA A 243 -8.63 13.73 10.42
C ALA A 243 -7.75 12.71 9.66
N PHE A 244 -7.65 11.48 10.21
CA PHE A 244 -6.92 10.36 9.61
C PHE A 244 -7.57 9.02 9.97
N ILE A 245 -7.24 7.95 9.20
CA ILE A 245 -7.77 6.61 9.42
C ILE A 245 -6.86 5.84 10.36
N VAL A 246 -7.47 5.19 11.35
CA VAL A 246 -6.87 4.18 12.23
C VAL A 246 -7.50 2.85 11.92
N VAL A 247 -6.68 1.82 11.68
CA VAL A 247 -7.14 0.44 11.44
C VAL A 247 -6.98 -0.37 12.72
N LYS A 248 -8.05 -1.09 13.09
CA LYS A 248 -8.12 -1.99 14.26
C LYS A 248 -8.43 -3.42 13.83
#